data_4b7218fc8b87618a50baa3761b95afd4
#
_entry.id   4b7218fc8b87618a50baa3761b95afd4
#
_cell.length_a   1.000
_cell.length_b   1.000
_cell.length_c   1.000
_cell.angle_alpha   90.00
_cell.angle_beta   90.00
_cell.angle_gamma   90.00
#
_symmetry.space_group_name_H-M   'P 1'
#
loop_
_entity.id
_entity.type
_entity.pdbx_description
1 polymer ?
#
loop_
_entity_poly.entity_id
_entity_poly.type
_entity_poly.pdbx_seq_one_letter_code
_entity_poly.pdbx_strand_id
1 'polypeptide(L)'
;REGATALMQQYDQRRLRLFAVVLFLGIMAANLGRYLIFDGLYLWDARLRWQECAYVLHGLNPFDVMHSRVPSIESIGWLDASLGGTVPWAYVLGNVINPGFLPYSAMCVYILALDFIAPLVTALCMGRFLLRHRYVQDKYMAVLASLLVFAPSMWANAVLFGNQSGIVCCCVILSMCVLEDSETLAGLLLAVAMCKPQVAFVFLFPLLCKKHWKAI
;
A
#
# COMPACT_ATOMS: atom_id res chain seq x y z
N ARG A 1 -40.51 13.58 24.33
CA ARG A 1 -40.23 12.94 23.01
C ARG A 1 -38.80 13.19 22.55
N GLU A 2 -38.21 14.38 22.74
CA GLU A 2 -36.85 14.71 22.33
C GLU A 2 -35.77 13.87 23.07
N GLY A 3 -35.93 13.60 24.36
CA GLY A 3 -34.99 12.80 25.13
C GLY A 3 -34.92 11.33 24.70
N ALA A 4 -36.04 10.75 24.27
CA ALA A 4 -36.09 9.38 23.79
C ALA A 4 -35.39 9.23 22.40
N THR A 5 -35.53 10.23 21.55
CA THR A 5 -34.88 10.27 20.23
C THR A 5 -33.35 10.41 20.39
N ALA A 6 -32.89 11.26 21.32
CA ALA A 6 -31.47 11.42 21.61
C ALA A 6 -30.82 10.14 22.19
N LEU A 7 -31.52 9.44 23.10
CA LEU A 7 -31.06 8.17 23.66
C LEU A 7 -30.98 7.06 22.58
N MET A 8 -31.98 6.98 21.71
CA MET A 8 -31.96 6.02 20.59
C MET A 8 -30.79 6.31 19.63
N GLN A 9 -30.58 7.55 19.30
CA GLN A 9 -29.48 7.96 18.41
C GLN A 9 -28.09 7.65 19.03
N GLN A 10 -27.95 7.87 20.35
CA GLN A 10 -26.74 7.52 21.09
C GLN A 10 -26.50 6.01 21.17
N TYR A 11 -27.56 5.20 21.30
CA TYR A 11 -27.51 3.75 21.34
C TYR A 11 -27.10 3.17 19.97
N ASP A 12 -27.68 3.69 18.89
CA ASP A 12 -27.36 3.27 17.53
C ASP A 12 -25.91 3.62 17.15
N GLN A 13 -25.42 4.79 17.56
CA GLN A 13 -24.02 5.17 17.38
C GLN A 13 -23.06 4.23 18.13
N ARG A 14 -23.41 3.80 19.34
CA ARG A 14 -22.58 2.88 20.12
C ARG A 14 -22.50 1.50 19.48
N ARG A 15 -23.61 1.00 18.92
CA ARG A 15 -23.63 -0.26 18.15
C ARG A 15 -22.81 -0.16 16.87
N LEU A 16 -22.92 0.93 16.14
CA LEU A 16 -22.15 1.17 14.92
C LEU A 16 -20.64 1.19 15.20
N ARG A 17 -20.23 1.81 16.31
CA ARG A 17 -18.83 1.82 16.78
C ARG A 17 -18.32 0.42 17.06
N LEU A 18 -19.10 -0.34 17.84
CA LEU A 18 -18.74 -1.73 18.18
C LEU A 18 -18.62 -2.59 16.92
N PHE A 19 -19.58 -2.45 16.00
CA PHE A 19 -19.56 -3.15 14.71
C PHE A 19 -18.30 -2.79 13.90
N ALA A 20 -17.93 -1.51 13.82
CA ALA A 20 -16.73 -1.08 13.10
C ALA A 20 -15.45 -1.68 13.70
N VAL A 21 -15.34 -1.70 15.03
CA VAL A 21 -14.19 -2.30 15.72
C VAL A 21 -14.13 -3.81 15.49
N VAL A 22 -15.29 -4.49 15.63
CA VAL A 22 -15.37 -5.95 15.40
C VAL A 22 -15.04 -6.29 13.95
N LEU A 23 -15.55 -5.52 12.99
CA LEU A 23 -15.25 -5.70 11.57
C LEU A 23 -13.75 -5.52 11.30
N PHE A 24 -13.14 -4.46 11.82
CA PHE A 24 -11.71 -4.22 11.68
C PHE A 24 -10.88 -5.35 12.28
N LEU A 25 -11.16 -5.73 13.52
CA LEU A 25 -10.45 -6.83 14.18
C LEU A 25 -10.66 -8.17 13.44
N GLY A 26 -11.86 -8.40 12.90
CA GLY A 26 -12.16 -9.56 12.08
C GLY A 26 -11.34 -9.59 10.77
N ILE A 27 -11.23 -8.46 10.08
CA ILE A 27 -10.41 -8.32 8.86
C ILE A 27 -8.93 -8.55 9.20
N MET A 28 -8.42 -7.93 10.28
CA MET A 28 -7.04 -8.12 10.72
C MET A 28 -6.75 -9.56 11.13
N ALA A 29 -7.65 -10.19 11.88
CA ALA A 29 -7.54 -11.59 12.28
C ALA A 29 -7.57 -12.54 11.07
N ALA A 30 -8.44 -12.28 10.10
CA ALA A 30 -8.53 -13.08 8.88
C ALA A 30 -7.24 -12.97 8.04
N ASN A 31 -6.65 -11.77 7.94
CA ASN A 31 -5.39 -11.55 7.23
C ASN A 31 -4.22 -12.21 7.97
N LEU A 32 -4.13 -12.04 9.29
CA LEU A 32 -3.13 -12.70 10.11
C LEU A 32 -3.29 -14.24 10.10
N GLY A 33 -4.54 -14.73 10.17
CA GLY A 33 -4.84 -16.15 10.08
C GLY A 33 -4.41 -16.77 8.76
N ARG A 34 -4.65 -16.09 7.64
CA ARG A 34 -4.12 -16.53 6.33
C ARG A 34 -2.61 -16.61 6.34
N TYR A 35 -1.92 -15.60 6.90
CA TYR A 35 -0.48 -15.57 7.04
C TYR A 35 0.06 -16.78 7.84
N LEU A 36 -0.63 -17.16 8.92
CA LEU A 36 -0.23 -18.27 9.78
C LEU A 36 -0.55 -19.65 9.16
N ILE A 37 -1.66 -19.77 8.40
CA ILE A 37 -2.12 -21.03 7.80
C ILE A 37 -1.27 -21.43 6.58
N PHE A 38 -0.78 -20.47 5.81
CA PHE A 38 0.02 -20.73 4.60
C PHE A 38 1.53 -20.90 4.85
N ASP A 39 1.91 -21.44 6.02
CA ASP A 39 3.32 -21.71 6.40
C ASP A 39 4.26 -20.53 6.17
N GLY A 40 3.81 -19.38 6.56
CA GLY A 40 4.56 -18.15 6.54
C GLY A 40 5.20 -17.88 5.18
N LEU A 41 5.06 -16.72 4.69
CA LEU A 41 6.08 -16.12 3.85
C LEU A 41 6.37 -16.79 2.49
N TYR A 42 5.33 -17.18 1.77
CA TYR A 42 5.44 -17.20 0.32
C TYR A 42 5.43 -15.75 -0.20
N LEU A 43 6.39 -14.93 0.24
CA LEU A 43 6.58 -13.57 -0.27
C LEU A 43 7.18 -13.61 -1.69
N TRP A 44 6.58 -14.39 -2.60
CA TRP A 44 7.07 -14.59 -3.95
C TRP A 44 7.23 -13.27 -4.70
N ASP A 45 6.21 -12.43 -4.64
CA ASP A 45 6.24 -11.13 -5.31
C ASP A 45 7.29 -10.20 -4.67
N ALA A 46 7.38 -10.20 -3.34
CA ALA A 46 8.39 -9.42 -2.63
C ALA A 46 9.80 -9.93 -2.94
N ARG A 47 10.01 -11.25 -3.00
CA ARG A 47 11.30 -11.84 -3.35
C ARG A 47 11.73 -11.45 -4.75
N LEU A 48 10.82 -11.57 -5.72
CA LEU A 48 11.09 -11.20 -7.10
C LEU A 48 11.43 -9.72 -7.20
N ARG A 49 10.63 -8.84 -6.61
CA ARG A 49 10.86 -7.39 -6.63
C ARG A 49 12.16 -7.01 -5.92
N TRP A 50 12.47 -7.67 -4.80
CA TRP A 50 13.75 -7.50 -4.11
C TRP A 50 14.93 -7.90 -4.99
N GLN A 51 14.86 -9.06 -5.66
CA GLN A 51 15.90 -9.52 -6.59
C GLN A 51 16.11 -8.53 -7.73
N GLU A 52 15.04 -8.08 -8.37
CA GLU A 52 15.10 -7.08 -9.45
C GLU A 52 15.76 -5.78 -8.97
N CYS A 53 15.37 -5.26 -7.80
CA CYS A 53 15.96 -4.07 -7.19
C CYS A 53 17.44 -4.29 -6.83
N ALA A 54 17.79 -5.46 -6.31
CA ALA A 54 19.18 -5.80 -5.98
C ALA A 54 20.05 -5.86 -7.24
N TYR A 55 19.59 -6.46 -8.33
CA TYR A 55 20.32 -6.48 -9.61
C TYR A 55 20.59 -5.08 -10.14
N VAL A 56 19.61 -4.18 -10.09
CA VAL A 56 19.80 -2.77 -10.50
C VAL A 56 20.88 -2.09 -9.67
N LEU A 57 20.93 -2.32 -8.36
CA LEU A 57 21.96 -1.76 -7.49
C LEU A 57 23.36 -2.32 -7.80
N HIS A 58 23.47 -3.50 -8.38
CA HIS A 58 24.73 -4.07 -8.88
C HIS A 58 25.05 -3.65 -10.33
N GLY A 59 24.29 -2.71 -10.89
CA GLY A 59 24.48 -2.23 -12.26
C GLY A 59 24.07 -3.22 -13.35
N LEU A 60 23.32 -4.26 -13.01
CA LEU A 60 22.83 -5.25 -13.95
C LEU A 60 21.35 -4.98 -14.30
N ASN A 61 21.03 -5.18 -15.58
CA ASN A 61 19.65 -5.09 -16.04
C ASN A 61 18.90 -6.40 -15.68
N PRO A 62 17.85 -6.36 -14.86
CA PRO A 62 17.10 -7.56 -14.49
C PRO A 62 16.54 -8.34 -15.70
N PHE A 63 16.16 -7.66 -16.79
CA PHE A 63 15.72 -8.32 -18.00
C PHE A 63 16.80 -9.18 -18.66
N ASP A 64 18.05 -8.73 -18.63
CA ASP A 64 19.14 -9.50 -19.20
C ASP A 64 19.48 -10.72 -18.33
N VAL A 65 19.34 -10.61 -17.01
CA VAL A 65 19.46 -11.74 -16.08
C VAL A 65 18.33 -12.74 -16.32
N MET A 66 17.08 -12.28 -16.40
CA MET A 66 15.91 -13.14 -16.67
C MET A 66 16.03 -13.95 -17.94
N HIS A 67 16.65 -13.36 -18.97
CA HIS A 67 16.82 -14.00 -20.27
C HIS A 67 18.19 -14.69 -20.44
N SER A 68 18.91 -14.88 -19.33
CA SER A 68 20.22 -15.53 -19.30
C SER A 68 21.27 -14.89 -20.23
N ARG A 69 21.13 -13.58 -20.52
CA ARG A 69 22.10 -12.82 -21.30
C ARG A 69 23.33 -12.43 -20.50
N VAL A 70 23.15 -12.33 -19.18
CA VAL A 70 24.21 -12.10 -18.18
C VAL A 70 24.03 -13.11 -17.05
N PRO A 71 25.14 -13.55 -16.41
CA PRO A 71 25.06 -14.51 -15.30
C PRO A 71 24.35 -13.90 -14.09
N SER A 72 23.61 -14.74 -13.36
CA SER A 72 23.01 -14.36 -12.08
C SER A 72 24.08 -14.25 -11.00
N ILE A 73 23.86 -13.36 -10.03
CA ILE A 73 24.68 -13.24 -8.82
C ILE A 73 24.13 -14.26 -7.80
N GLU A 74 25.00 -15.17 -7.31
CA GLU A 74 24.60 -16.27 -6.42
C GLU A 74 23.86 -15.80 -5.17
N SER A 75 24.33 -14.72 -4.55
CA SER A 75 23.71 -14.14 -3.33
C SER A 75 22.32 -13.55 -3.55
N ILE A 76 21.96 -13.19 -4.80
CA ILE A 76 20.66 -12.65 -5.17
C ILE A 76 19.75 -13.77 -5.68
N GLY A 77 20.34 -14.71 -6.43
CA GLY A 77 19.66 -15.83 -7.03
C GLY A 77 19.08 -15.54 -8.43
N TRP A 78 18.66 -16.59 -9.10
CA TRP A 78 18.10 -16.51 -10.45
C TRP A 78 16.71 -15.85 -10.47
N LEU A 79 16.45 -15.10 -11.55
CA LEU A 79 15.15 -14.45 -11.82
C LEU A 79 14.31 -15.30 -12.77
N ASP A 80 13.09 -15.60 -12.39
CA ASP A 80 12.15 -16.34 -13.22
C ASP A 80 11.48 -15.42 -14.27
N ALA A 81 11.81 -15.65 -15.53
CA ALA A 81 11.25 -14.88 -16.64
C ALA A 81 9.72 -15.05 -16.80
N SER A 82 9.15 -16.15 -16.28
CA SER A 82 7.71 -16.40 -16.35
C SER A 82 6.89 -15.46 -15.45
N LEU A 83 7.52 -14.88 -14.42
CA LEU A 83 6.87 -13.97 -13.48
C LEU A 83 6.82 -12.52 -13.99
N GLY A 84 7.41 -12.25 -15.14
CA GLY A 84 7.37 -10.96 -15.83
C GLY A 84 8.18 -9.87 -15.15
N GLY A 85 8.86 -9.06 -15.94
CA GLY A 85 9.53 -7.85 -15.50
C GLY A 85 8.58 -6.67 -15.31
N THR A 86 9.08 -5.58 -14.79
CA THR A 86 8.40 -4.30 -14.75
C THR A 86 9.14 -3.26 -15.60
N VAL A 87 8.62 -2.05 -15.68
CA VAL A 87 9.28 -0.97 -16.42
C VAL A 87 10.58 -0.54 -15.72
N PRO A 88 11.62 -0.10 -16.46
CA PRO A 88 12.96 0.15 -15.90
C PRO A 88 12.99 1.10 -14.70
N TRP A 89 12.22 2.20 -14.72
CA TRP A 89 12.18 3.14 -13.59
C TRP A 89 11.55 2.55 -12.33
N ALA A 90 10.65 1.57 -12.49
CA ALA A 90 10.00 0.93 -11.36
C ALA A 90 10.98 0.11 -10.50
N TYR A 91 12.08 -0.35 -11.05
CA TYR A 91 13.15 -0.99 -10.29
C TYR A 91 13.88 -0.01 -9.37
N VAL A 92 14.11 1.21 -9.85
CA VAL A 92 14.75 2.26 -9.04
C VAL A 92 13.82 2.70 -7.93
N LEU A 93 12.59 3.06 -8.26
CA LEU A 93 11.56 3.47 -7.29
C LEU A 93 11.15 2.29 -6.37
N GLY A 94 11.18 1.08 -6.89
CA GLY A 94 10.88 -0.14 -6.15
C GLY A 94 11.80 -0.36 -4.95
N ASN A 95 13.02 0.18 -4.96
CA ASN A 95 13.94 0.13 -3.82
C ASN A 95 13.40 0.86 -2.57
N VAL A 96 12.42 1.73 -2.70
CA VAL A 96 11.73 2.35 -1.55
C VAL A 96 10.83 1.33 -0.84
N ILE A 97 10.22 0.40 -1.59
CA ILE A 97 9.29 -0.59 -1.05
C ILE A 97 10.00 -1.93 -0.79
N ASN A 98 10.86 -2.35 -1.72
CA ASN A 98 11.62 -3.61 -1.65
C ASN A 98 13.12 -3.30 -1.76
N PRO A 99 13.76 -2.80 -0.69
CA PRO A 99 15.14 -2.34 -0.72
C PRO A 99 16.11 -3.47 -1.03
N GLY A 100 16.64 -3.49 -2.26
CA GLY A 100 17.59 -4.49 -2.75
C GLY A 100 18.97 -4.45 -2.06
N PHE A 101 19.26 -3.36 -1.32
CA PHE A 101 20.49 -3.24 -0.51
C PHE A 101 20.39 -3.95 0.85
N LEU A 102 19.19 -4.36 1.27
CA LEU A 102 19.01 -5.15 2.49
C LEU A 102 19.16 -6.65 2.19
N PRO A 103 19.64 -7.43 3.16
CA PRO A 103 19.50 -8.88 3.10
C PRO A 103 18.03 -9.27 2.99
N TYR A 104 17.73 -10.36 2.26
CA TYR A 104 16.34 -10.77 2.01
C TYR A 104 15.50 -10.92 3.29
N SER A 105 16.06 -11.49 4.35
CA SER A 105 15.35 -11.63 5.64
C SER A 105 14.98 -10.28 6.27
N ALA A 106 15.87 -9.30 6.20
CA ALA A 106 15.59 -7.95 6.69
C ALA A 106 14.55 -7.25 5.82
N MET A 107 14.60 -7.43 4.49
CA MET A 107 13.59 -6.93 3.57
C MET A 107 12.21 -7.52 3.87
N CYS A 108 12.12 -8.81 4.20
CA CYS A 108 10.84 -9.43 4.60
C CYS A 108 10.22 -8.75 5.82
N VAL A 109 11.01 -8.44 6.85
CA VAL A 109 10.54 -7.72 8.04
C VAL A 109 10.12 -6.30 7.66
N TYR A 110 10.89 -5.63 6.82
CA TYR A 110 10.60 -4.28 6.36
C TYR A 110 9.27 -4.20 5.59
N ILE A 111 9.05 -5.08 4.62
CA ILE A 111 7.81 -5.05 3.82
C ILE A 111 6.59 -5.41 4.67
N LEU A 112 6.72 -6.36 5.59
CA LEU A 112 5.66 -6.67 6.54
C LEU A 112 5.30 -5.46 7.41
N ALA A 113 6.31 -4.75 7.93
CA ALA A 113 6.08 -3.53 8.69
C ALA A 113 5.35 -2.47 7.83
N LEU A 114 5.75 -2.28 6.57
CA LEU A 114 5.07 -1.38 5.65
C LEU A 114 3.62 -1.80 5.39
N ASP A 115 3.35 -3.08 5.22
CA ASP A 115 2.00 -3.61 4.98
C ASP A 115 1.04 -3.34 6.15
N PHE A 116 1.55 -3.09 7.35
CA PHE A 116 0.73 -2.67 8.50
C PHE A 116 0.73 -1.15 8.70
N ILE A 117 1.90 -0.51 8.60
CA ILE A 117 2.05 0.92 8.88
C ILE A 117 1.38 1.77 7.79
N ALA A 118 1.58 1.45 6.51
CA ALA A 118 1.05 2.25 5.41
C ALA A 118 -0.49 2.32 5.42
N PRO A 119 -1.24 1.21 5.55
CA PRO A 119 -2.69 1.28 5.66
C PRO A 119 -3.16 2.02 6.92
N LEU A 120 -2.47 1.85 8.06
CA LEU A 120 -2.83 2.57 9.30
C LEU A 120 -2.70 4.08 9.13
N VAL A 121 -1.56 4.54 8.60
CA VAL A 121 -1.34 5.97 8.31
C VAL A 121 -2.36 6.47 7.29
N THR A 122 -2.64 5.68 6.25
CA THR A 122 -3.64 6.02 5.22
C THR A 122 -5.03 6.17 5.83
N ALA A 123 -5.45 5.23 6.68
CA ALA A 123 -6.75 5.31 7.35
C ALA A 123 -6.86 6.55 8.25
N LEU A 124 -5.81 6.90 8.98
CA LEU A 124 -5.78 8.09 9.82
C LEU A 124 -5.87 9.38 8.99
N CYS A 125 -5.09 9.48 7.91
CA CYS A 125 -5.12 10.65 7.02
C CYS A 125 -6.46 10.76 6.29
N MET A 126 -7.00 9.66 5.78
CA MET A 126 -8.29 9.62 5.11
C MET A 126 -9.43 10.01 6.07
N GLY A 127 -9.40 9.53 7.31
CA GLY A 127 -10.38 9.92 8.32
C GLY A 127 -10.36 11.43 8.60
N ARG A 128 -9.16 12.01 8.74
CA ARG A 128 -9.00 13.47 8.89
C ARG A 128 -9.48 14.23 7.66
N PHE A 129 -9.14 13.76 6.47
CA PHE A 129 -9.56 14.35 5.20
C PHE A 129 -11.09 14.38 5.08
N LEU A 130 -11.76 13.25 5.34
CA LEU A 130 -13.22 13.14 5.29
C LEU A 130 -13.92 14.11 6.26
N LEU A 131 -13.39 14.26 7.46
CA LEU A 131 -13.92 15.20 8.46
C LEU A 131 -13.68 16.67 8.07
N ARG A 132 -12.45 16.99 7.61
CA ARG A 132 -12.05 18.35 7.22
C ARG A 132 -12.94 18.87 6.08
N HIS A 133 -13.19 18.04 5.07
CA HIS A 133 -14.00 18.40 3.91
C HIS A 133 -15.51 18.19 4.12
N ARG A 134 -15.91 17.81 5.34
CA ARG A 134 -17.32 17.55 5.70
C ARG A 134 -18.04 16.52 4.83
N TYR A 135 -17.29 15.61 4.20
CA TYR A 135 -17.87 14.45 3.52
C TYR A 135 -18.60 13.53 4.49
N VAL A 136 -18.11 13.51 5.74
CA VAL A 136 -18.73 12.80 6.85
C VAL A 136 -18.74 13.74 8.05
N GLN A 137 -19.86 13.86 8.73
CA GLN A 137 -19.99 14.73 9.91
C GLN A 137 -19.63 14.01 11.21
N ASP A 138 -19.85 12.70 11.26
CA ASP A 138 -19.57 11.89 12.44
C ASP A 138 -18.13 11.29 12.35
N LYS A 139 -17.33 11.55 13.39
CA LYS A 139 -15.98 11.01 13.50
C LYS A 139 -15.91 9.48 13.44
N TYR A 140 -16.95 8.77 13.88
CA TYR A 140 -17.00 7.31 13.85
C TYR A 140 -17.26 6.79 12.46
N MET A 141 -18.12 7.48 11.70
CA MET A 141 -18.34 7.18 10.28
C MET A 141 -17.08 7.46 9.46
N ALA A 142 -16.33 8.51 9.81
CA ALA A 142 -15.02 8.77 9.18
C ALA A 142 -14.02 7.64 9.47
N VAL A 143 -13.96 7.15 10.71
CA VAL A 143 -13.13 5.99 11.08
C VAL A 143 -13.58 4.75 10.32
N LEU A 144 -14.88 4.45 10.30
CA LEU A 144 -15.41 3.27 9.59
C LEU A 144 -15.08 3.34 8.09
N ALA A 145 -15.32 4.48 7.45
CA ALA A 145 -14.98 4.68 6.04
C ALA A 145 -13.47 4.53 5.79
N SER A 146 -12.64 5.02 6.71
CA SER A 146 -11.18 4.89 6.62
C SER A 146 -10.72 3.45 6.78
N LEU A 147 -11.38 2.66 7.63
CA LEU A 147 -11.08 1.24 7.81
C LEU A 147 -11.41 0.40 6.57
N LEU A 148 -12.26 0.89 5.66
CA LEU A 148 -12.50 0.23 4.38
C LEU A 148 -11.25 0.13 3.51
N VAL A 149 -10.21 0.94 3.76
CA VAL A 149 -8.90 0.80 3.11
C VAL A 149 -8.29 -0.59 3.34
N PHE A 150 -8.62 -1.22 4.47
CA PHE A 150 -8.13 -2.56 4.83
C PHE A 150 -9.00 -3.70 4.31
N ALA A 151 -10.20 -3.39 3.81
CA ALA A 151 -11.17 -4.41 3.38
C ALA A 151 -10.85 -5.11 2.05
N PRO A 152 -10.11 -4.51 1.07
CA PRO A 152 -9.90 -5.15 -0.21
C PRO A 152 -9.10 -6.44 -0.11
N SER A 153 -9.46 -7.41 -0.95
CA SER A 153 -8.69 -8.64 -1.17
C SER A 153 -7.24 -8.36 -1.59
N MET A 154 -6.99 -7.19 -2.17
CA MET A 154 -5.64 -6.70 -2.49
C MET A 154 -4.72 -6.66 -1.27
N TRP A 155 -5.25 -6.27 -0.09
CA TRP A 155 -4.44 -6.20 1.11
C TRP A 155 -4.10 -7.60 1.65
N ALA A 156 -5.04 -8.52 1.57
CA ALA A 156 -4.78 -9.92 1.90
C ALA A 156 -3.69 -10.52 1.00
N ASN A 157 -3.70 -10.19 -0.29
CA ASN A 157 -2.66 -10.60 -1.24
C ASN A 157 -1.32 -9.88 -0.98
N ALA A 158 -1.33 -8.62 -0.55
CA ALA A 158 -0.11 -7.91 -0.18
C ALA A 158 0.61 -8.63 0.97
N VAL A 159 -0.12 -8.96 2.05
CA VAL A 159 0.45 -9.64 3.22
C VAL A 159 0.90 -11.08 2.89
N LEU A 160 0.14 -11.83 2.07
CA LEU A 160 0.47 -13.22 1.75
C LEU A 160 1.62 -13.36 0.76
N PHE A 161 1.62 -12.54 -0.29
CA PHE A 161 2.57 -12.66 -1.40
C PHE A 161 3.64 -11.56 -1.41
N GLY A 162 3.53 -10.57 -0.48
CA GLY A 162 4.38 -9.38 -0.49
C GLY A 162 4.13 -8.51 -1.73
N ASN A 163 2.87 -8.47 -2.21
CA ASN A 163 2.53 -7.71 -3.40
C ASN A 163 2.48 -6.21 -3.08
N GLN A 164 3.28 -5.43 -3.78
CA GLN A 164 3.38 -3.97 -3.58
C GLN A 164 2.06 -3.19 -3.79
N SER A 165 1.03 -3.82 -4.36
CA SER A 165 -0.23 -3.13 -4.70
C SER A 165 -0.90 -2.45 -3.51
N GLY A 166 -0.86 -3.07 -2.33
CA GLY A 166 -1.42 -2.51 -1.11
C GLY A 166 -0.73 -1.21 -0.72
N ILE A 167 0.60 -1.22 -0.68
CA ILE A 167 1.42 -0.05 -0.35
C ILE A 167 1.25 1.05 -1.41
N VAL A 168 1.25 0.68 -2.69
CA VAL A 168 1.03 1.61 -3.81
C VAL A 168 -0.34 2.30 -3.69
N CYS A 169 -1.40 1.55 -3.42
CA CYS A 169 -2.73 2.13 -3.18
C CYS A 169 -2.73 3.08 -1.98
N CYS A 170 -2.05 2.73 -0.89
CA CYS A 170 -1.87 3.62 0.24
C CYS A 170 -1.17 4.92 -0.16
N CYS A 171 -0.08 4.84 -0.92
CA CYS A 171 0.63 6.02 -1.41
C CYS A 171 -0.26 6.91 -2.28
N VAL A 172 -1.08 6.34 -3.17
CA VAL A 172 -2.04 7.08 -3.99
C VAL A 172 -3.08 7.78 -3.12
N ILE A 173 -3.71 7.07 -2.19
CA ILE A 173 -4.74 7.65 -1.30
C ILE A 173 -4.12 8.75 -0.44
N LEU A 174 -2.96 8.52 0.14
CA LEU A 174 -2.22 9.51 0.94
C LEU A 174 -1.88 10.75 0.10
N SER A 175 -1.41 10.56 -1.13
CA SER A 175 -1.15 11.66 -2.07
C SER A 175 -2.38 12.56 -2.24
N MET A 176 -3.56 11.97 -2.44
CA MET A 176 -4.80 12.73 -2.56
C MET A 176 -5.20 13.42 -1.26
N CYS A 177 -5.00 12.78 -0.10
CA CYS A 177 -5.34 13.35 1.20
C CYS A 177 -4.47 14.56 1.57
N VAL A 178 -3.20 14.59 1.15
CA VAL A 178 -2.25 15.65 1.51
C VAL A 178 -2.07 16.70 0.42
N LEU A 179 -2.71 16.54 -0.73
CA LEU A 179 -2.52 17.39 -1.91
C LEU A 179 -2.72 18.89 -1.62
N GLU A 180 -3.75 19.23 -0.86
CA GLU A 180 -4.04 20.61 -0.49
C GLU A 180 -3.08 21.19 0.54
N ASP A 181 -2.50 20.35 1.38
CA ASP A 181 -1.55 20.76 2.42
C ASP A 181 -0.11 20.85 1.87
N SER A 182 0.28 19.95 0.96
CA SER A 182 1.60 19.92 0.35
C SER A 182 1.60 19.18 -0.99
N GLU A 183 1.58 19.91 -2.09
CA GLU A 183 1.71 19.35 -3.44
C GLU A 183 3.00 18.55 -3.62
N THR A 184 4.11 19.02 -3.01
CA THR A 184 5.40 18.32 -3.08
C THR A 184 5.33 16.95 -2.41
N LEU A 185 4.75 16.86 -1.21
CA LEU A 185 4.59 15.58 -0.52
C LEU A 185 3.64 14.66 -1.30
N ALA A 186 2.55 15.21 -1.85
CA ALA A 186 1.64 14.46 -2.70
C ALA A 186 2.36 13.90 -3.93
N GLY A 187 3.20 14.69 -4.58
CA GLY A 187 4.02 14.27 -5.71
C GLY A 187 5.03 13.17 -5.35
N LEU A 188 5.73 13.31 -4.21
CA LEU A 188 6.66 12.29 -3.74
C LEU A 188 5.96 10.94 -3.47
N LEU A 189 4.79 10.96 -2.84
CA LEU A 189 3.99 9.76 -2.60
C LEU A 189 3.53 9.13 -3.92
N LEU A 190 3.11 9.96 -4.89
CA LEU A 190 2.71 9.47 -6.20
C LEU A 190 3.91 8.92 -6.99
N ALA A 191 5.09 9.55 -6.88
CA ALA A 191 6.32 9.05 -7.48
C ALA A 191 6.68 7.65 -6.93
N VAL A 192 6.59 7.43 -5.61
CA VAL A 192 6.74 6.09 -5.04
C VAL A 192 5.70 5.12 -5.60
N ALA A 193 4.44 5.55 -5.73
CA ALA A 193 3.39 4.73 -6.30
C ALA A 193 3.65 4.34 -7.77
N MET A 194 4.44 5.12 -8.50
CA MET A 194 4.83 4.82 -9.90
C MET A 194 5.73 3.58 -10.04
N CYS A 195 6.20 2.96 -8.95
CA CYS A 195 6.80 1.63 -9.02
C CYS A 195 5.80 0.58 -9.56
N LYS A 196 4.49 0.87 -9.49
CA LYS A 196 3.42 0.10 -10.11
C LYS A 196 2.55 1.00 -11.00
N PRO A 197 3.05 1.39 -12.17
CA PRO A 197 2.45 2.44 -13.00
C PRO A 197 1.01 2.14 -13.41
N GLN A 198 0.65 0.88 -13.61
CA GLN A 198 -0.72 0.47 -13.94
C GLN A 198 -1.76 0.87 -12.87
N VAL A 199 -1.33 1.11 -11.62
CA VAL A 199 -2.19 1.59 -10.55
C VAL A 199 -2.11 3.12 -10.44
N ALA A 200 -0.89 3.67 -10.45
CA ALA A 200 -0.67 5.08 -10.13
C ALA A 200 -0.91 6.04 -11.29
N PHE A 201 -0.67 5.59 -12.53
CA PHE A 201 -0.70 6.46 -13.72
C PHE A 201 -2.05 7.16 -13.91
N VAL A 202 -3.15 6.48 -13.62
CA VAL A 202 -4.51 7.03 -13.76
C VAL A 202 -4.72 8.29 -12.91
N PHE A 203 -4.01 8.38 -11.77
CA PHE A 203 -4.14 9.51 -10.84
C PHE A 203 -3.34 10.74 -11.26
N LEU A 204 -2.43 10.63 -12.21
CA LEU A 204 -1.79 11.81 -12.82
C LEU A 204 -2.78 12.66 -13.61
N PHE A 205 -3.78 12.04 -14.24
CA PHE A 205 -4.73 12.74 -15.10
C PHE A 205 -5.52 13.83 -14.36
N PRO A 206 -6.17 13.58 -13.20
CA PRO A 206 -6.85 14.62 -12.45
C PRO A 206 -5.89 15.72 -11.95
N LEU A 207 -4.64 15.40 -11.62
CA LEU A 207 -3.65 16.41 -11.21
C LEU A 207 -3.27 17.33 -12.38
N LEU A 208 -3.07 16.78 -13.57
CA LEU A 208 -2.85 17.53 -14.80
C LEU A 208 -4.03 18.45 -15.11
N CYS A 209 -5.25 17.95 -15.05
CA CYS A 209 -6.47 18.71 -15.31
C CYS A 209 -6.64 19.89 -14.33
N LYS A 210 -6.27 19.70 -13.06
CA LYS A 210 -6.36 20.71 -12.01
C LYS A 210 -5.09 21.58 -11.91
N LYS A 211 -4.09 21.37 -12.78
CA LYS A 211 -2.84 22.13 -12.82
C LYS A 211 -2.01 22.08 -11.53
N HIS A 212 -2.04 20.95 -10.84
CA HIS A 212 -1.19 20.70 -9.66
C HIS A 212 0.24 20.32 -10.09
N TRP A 213 0.95 21.25 -10.73
CA TRP A 213 2.25 20.98 -11.36
C TRP A 213 3.35 20.55 -10.42
N LYS A 214 3.29 20.94 -9.14
CA LYS A 214 4.30 20.52 -8.14
C LYS A 214 4.09 19.09 -7.65
N ALA A 215 2.92 18.51 -7.91
CA ALA A 215 2.62 17.12 -7.56
C ALA A 215 2.91 16.13 -8.71
N ILE A 216 3.28 16.64 -9.88
CA ILE A 216 3.62 15.88 -11.09
C ILE A 216 5.12 15.95 -11.35
#